data_13df82551d9cb87018ba45a717490ab7
#
_entry.id   13df82551d9cb87018ba45a717490ab7
#
_cell.length_a   1.000
_cell.length_b   1.000
_cell.length_c   1.000
_cell.angle_alpha   90.00
_cell.angle_beta   90.00
_cell.angle_gamma   90.00
#
_symmetry.space_group_name_H-M   'P 1'
#
loop_
_entity.id
_entity.type
_entity.pdbx_description
1 polymer ?
#
loop_
_entity_poly.entity_id
_entity_poly.type
_entity_poly.pdbx_seq_one_letter_code
_entity_poly.pdbx_strand_id
1 'polypeptide(L)'
;MAVARKLTTILCADVEGYSRLMGEDEAATLDLLKAHRAAMTGLIERHRGRVVNTWGDGLIADFQSVVEAVQCAVETQQELRARNQPLPLERRLEFRIGINLGDVMQDGGDLYGEGVNVAARLQAVAPPGGIVVSGAVHDQVRGKLAIGWQPVGPQQVKNIALPIPAYRIALDGEPAPDSPPPPPAMVPADRGTRTMLLRAGIVIAFLLVLNLFTMGDRGTIWFHWPTLGIVLATALRLTWRR
;
A
#
# COMPACT_ATOMS: atom_id res chain seq x y z
N MET A 1 -15.43 -4.96 -25.22
CA MET A 1 -13.98 -4.90 -25.52
C MET A 1 -13.27 -5.84 -24.55
N ALA A 2 -12.24 -6.57 -25.00
CA ALA A 2 -11.47 -7.41 -24.09
C ALA A 2 -10.56 -6.51 -23.25
N VAL A 3 -10.64 -6.64 -21.91
CA VAL A 3 -9.74 -5.93 -20.97
C VAL A 3 -8.34 -6.50 -21.16
N ALA A 4 -7.39 -5.64 -21.57
CA ALA A 4 -5.99 -6.04 -21.73
C ALA A 4 -5.29 -6.02 -20.36
N ARG A 5 -4.48 -7.04 -20.07
CA ARG A 5 -3.59 -7.06 -18.90
C ARG A 5 -2.16 -6.76 -19.30
N LYS A 6 -1.45 -6.00 -18.47
CA LYS A 6 -0.03 -5.72 -18.68
C LYS A 6 0.70 -5.62 -17.34
N LEU A 7 1.96 -6.02 -17.34
CA LEU A 7 2.90 -5.70 -16.27
C LEU A 7 3.49 -4.32 -16.54
N THR A 8 3.36 -3.40 -15.59
CA THR A 8 3.86 -2.02 -15.76
C THR A 8 4.30 -1.43 -14.43
N THR A 9 5.08 -0.35 -14.48
CA THR A 9 5.44 0.43 -13.31
C THR A 9 4.44 1.57 -13.15
N ILE A 10 3.77 1.61 -12.02
CA ILE A 10 2.75 2.60 -11.68
C ILE A 10 3.35 3.60 -10.70
N LEU A 11 3.20 4.88 -11.00
CA LEU A 11 3.50 5.99 -10.13
C LEU A 11 2.18 6.64 -9.72
N CYS A 12 1.91 6.72 -8.42
CA CYS A 12 0.82 7.50 -7.83
C CYS A 12 1.40 8.68 -7.07
N ALA A 13 0.85 9.86 -7.28
CA ALA A 13 1.21 11.07 -6.56
C ALA A 13 -0.04 11.77 -6.03
N ASP A 14 0.07 12.46 -4.90
CA ASP A 14 -1.01 13.16 -4.23
C ASP A 14 -0.43 14.26 -3.32
N VAL A 15 -1.20 15.32 -3.04
CA VAL A 15 -0.74 16.45 -2.22
C VAL A 15 -1.07 16.21 -0.76
N GLU A 16 -0.09 16.37 0.12
CA GLU A 16 -0.33 16.34 1.56
C GLU A 16 -1.15 17.55 2.02
N GLY A 17 -2.26 17.28 2.74
CA GLY A 17 -3.09 18.33 3.34
C GLY A 17 -3.82 19.22 2.34
N TYR A 18 -4.08 18.78 1.10
CA TYR A 18 -4.71 19.57 0.03
C TYR A 18 -6.01 20.24 0.45
N SER A 19 -6.90 19.52 1.15
CA SER A 19 -8.18 20.09 1.60
C SER A 19 -7.99 21.29 2.55
N ARG A 20 -6.94 21.29 3.38
CA ARG A 20 -6.61 22.43 4.25
C ARG A 20 -6.19 23.63 3.41
N LEU A 21 -5.29 23.42 2.45
CA LEU A 21 -4.80 24.50 1.56
C LEU A 21 -5.93 25.10 0.74
N MET A 22 -6.85 24.28 0.22
CA MET A 22 -8.06 24.74 -0.48
C MET A 22 -8.97 25.57 0.43
N GLY A 23 -9.08 25.22 1.71
CA GLY A 23 -9.86 26.00 2.69
C GLY A 23 -9.25 27.36 3.03
N GLU A 24 -7.93 27.54 2.87
CA GLU A 24 -7.24 28.80 3.15
C GLU A 24 -7.28 29.77 1.95
N ASP A 25 -6.98 29.27 0.72
CA ASP A 25 -6.98 30.06 -0.53
C ASP A 25 -7.19 29.13 -1.72
N GLU A 26 -8.44 28.96 -2.11
CA GLU A 26 -8.84 28.02 -3.17
C GLU A 26 -8.22 28.36 -4.52
N ALA A 27 -8.28 29.63 -4.91
CA ALA A 27 -7.80 30.06 -6.24
C ALA A 27 -6.27 29.91 -6.38
N ALA A 28 -5.52 30.40 -5.40
CA ALA A 28 -4.06 30.29 -5.43
C ALA A 28 -3.61 28.83 -5.31
N THR A 29 -4.27 28.02 -4.49
CA THR A 29 -3.96 26.58 -4.35
C THR A 29 -4.21 25.83 -5.66
N LEU A 30 -5.33 26.10 -6.34
CA LEU A 30 -5.65 25.49 -7.64
C LEU A 30 -4.64 25.88 -8.73
N ASP A 31 -4.24 27.14 -8.79
CA ASP A 31 -3.25 27.60 -9.79
C ASP A 31 -1.89 27.00 -9.54
N LEU A 32 -1.47 26.90 -8.27
CA LEU A 32 -0.22 26.23 -7.91
C LEU A 32 -0.27 24.73 -8.22
N LEU A 33 -1.39 24.06 -7.95
CA LEU A 33 -1.58 22.64 -8.32
C LEU A 33 -1.43 22.44 -9.83
N LYS A 34 -2.07 23.29 -10.65
CA LYS A 34 -1.95 23.22 -12.12
C LYS A 34 -0.50 23.40 -12.58
N ALA A 35 0.23 24.37 -12.00
CA ALA A 35 1.63 24.62 -12.32
C ALA A 35 2.55 23.43 -11.95
N HIS A 36 2.32 22.82 -10.79
CA HIS A 36 3.06 21.64 -10.35
C HIS A 36 2.76 20.43 -11.23
N ARG A 37 1.48 20.18 -11.55
CA ARG A 37 1.08 19.10 -12.47
C ARG A 37 1.67 19.25 -13.86
N ALA A 38 1.71 20.46 -14.41
CA ALA A 38 2.33 20.71 -15.71
C ALA A 38 3.82 20.35 -15.69
N ALA A 39 4.54 20.69 -14.60
CA ALA A 39 5.94 20.30 -14.43
C ALA A 39 6.09 18.78 -14.32
N MET A 40 5.25 18.12 -13.51
CA MET A 40 5.25 16.66 -13.36
C MET A 40 4.96 15.97 -14.71
N THR A 41 3.97 16.43 -15.46
CA THR A 41 3.64 15.88 -16.78
C THR A 41 4.83 15.95 -17.73
N GLY A 42 5.51 17.11 -17.81
CA GLY A 42 6.70 17.26 -18.65
C GLY A 42 7.86 16.33 -18.23
N LEU A 43 8.02 16.08 -16.91
CA LEU A 43 9.00 15.13 -16.41
C LEU A 43 8.62 13.69 -16.75
N ILE A 44 7.37 13.31 -16.57
CA ILE A 44 6.85 11.99 -16.88
C ILE A 44 7.09 11.66 -18.36
N GLU A 45 6.75 12.59 -19.28
CA GLU A 45 6.95 12.42 -20.72
C GLU A 45 8.44 12.33 -21.09
N ARG A 46 9.32 13.16 -20.48
CA ARG A 46 10.77 13.10 -20.66
C ARG A 46 11.37 11.74 -20.29
N HIS A 47 10.83 11.13 -19.23
CA HIS A 47 11.20 9.77 -18.78
C HIS A 47 10.37 8.66 -19.45
N ARG A 48 9.78 8.94 -20.62
CA ARG A 48 9.02 7.96 -21.43
C ARG A 48 7.86 7.33 -20.68
N GLY A 49 7.33 8.02 -19.66
CA GLY A 49 6.11 7.70 -18.98
C GLY A 49 4.89 8.31 -19.67
N ARG A 50 3.73 7.92 -19.20
CA ARG A 50 2.45 8.45 -19.65
C ARG A 50 1.59 8.79 -18.43
N VAL A 51 1.03 10.00 -18.40
CA VAL A 51 -0.04 10.32 -17.44
C VAL A 51 -1.27 9.52 -17.84
N VAL A 52 -1.76 8.71 -16.90
CA VAL A 52 -2.94 7.85 -17.08
C VAL A 52 -4.20 8.62 -16.73
N ASN A 53 -4.22 9.20 -15.53
CA ASN A 53 -5.37 9.91 -15.01
C ASN A 53 -4.96 10.95 -13.95
N THR A 54 -5.83 11.96 -13.77
CA THR A 54 -5.72 12.95 -12.69
C THR A 54 -7.10 13.15 -12.07
N TRP A 55 -7.19 13.05 -10.74
CA TRP A 55 -8.44 13.32 -10.00
C TRP A 55 -8.14 14.12 -8.73
N GLY A 56 -8.99 15.10 -8.42
CA GLY A 56 -8.76 15.99 -7.28
C GLY A 56 -7.34 16.57 -7.33
N ASP A 57 -6.50 16.28 -6.36
CA ASP A 57 -5.07 16.61 -6.28
C ASP A 57 -4.15 15.47 -6.72
N GLY A 58 -4.70 14.27 -6.97
CA GLY A 58 -3.95 13.08 -7.35
C GLY A 58 -3.55 13.01 -8.83
N LEU A 59 -2.52 12.21 -9.12
CA LEU A 59 -2.03 11.88 -10.46
C LEU A 59 -1.58 10.42 -10.50
N ILE A 60 -1.97 9.70 -11.56
CA ILE A 60 -1.40 8.39 -11.90
C ILE A 60 -0.63 8.48 -13.20
N ALA A 61 0.55 7.88 -13.21
CA ALA A 61 1.34 7.66 -14.42
C ALA A 61 1.80 6.21 -14.52
N ASP A 62 2.06 5.73 -15.74
CA ASP A 62 2.66 4.44 -15.99
C ASP A 62 3.95 4.57 -16.82
N PHE A 63 4.88 3.64 -16.57
CA PHE A 63 6.18 3.57 -17.22
C PHE A 63 6.48 2.12 -17.61
N GLN A 64 7.09 1.94 -18.76
CA GLN A 64 7.59 0.62 -19.17
C GLN A 64 8.88 0.24 -18.44
N SER A 65 9.65 1.23 -17.97
CA SER A 65 10.91 1.04 -17.26
C SER A 65 10.78 1.46 -15.81
N VAL A 66 11.13 0.55 -14.88
CA VAL A 66 11.20 0.82 -13.44
C VAL A 66 12.26 1.89 -13.13
N VAL A 67 13.38 1.87 -13.85
CA VAL A 67 14.48 2.85 -13.68
C VAL A 67 14.01 4.24 -14.05
N GLU A 68 13.35 4.39 -15.19
CA GLU A 68 12.79 5.68 -15.64
C GLU A 68 11.74 6.23 -14.66
N ALA A 69 10.87 5.37 -14.13
CA ALA A 69 9.87 5.77 -13.15
C ALA A 69 10.49 6.31 -11.85
N VAL A 70 11.55 5.66 -11.36
CA VAL A 70 12.24 6.09 -10.13
C VAL A 70 13.04 7.37 -10.38
N GLN A 71 13.75 7.50 -11.49
CA GLN A 71 14.45 8.73 -11.87
C GLN A 71 13.48 9.90 -12.04
N CYS A 72 12.37 9.69 -12.73
CA CYS A 72 11.29 10.67 -12.85
C CYS A 72 10.77 11.14 -11.49
N ALA A 73 10.53 10.22 -10.56
CA ALA A 73 10.05 10.58 -9.23
C ALA A 73 11.07 11.42 -8.43
N VAL A 74 12.35 11.06 -8.51
CA VAL A 74 13.43 11.82 -7.84
C VAL A 74 13.54 13.23 -8.42
N GLU A 75 13.60 13.36 -9.74
CA GLU A 75 13.64 14.68 -10.42
C GLU A 75 12.36 15.49 -10.14
N THR A 76 11.20 14.83 -10.07
CA THR A 76 9.93 15.49 -9.70
C THR A 76 10.02 16.10 -8.31
N GLN A 77 10.47 15.35 -7.31
CA GLN A 77 10.58 15.89 -5.94
C GLN A 77 11.61 17.02 -5.85
N GLN A 78 12.70 16.94 -6.57
CA GLN A 78 13.71 18.02 -6.64
C GLN A 78 13.13 19.29 -7.26
N GLU A 79 12.44 19.17 -8.40
CA GLU A 79 11.80 20.30 -9.10
C GLU A 79 10.69 20.94 -8.26
N LEU A 80 9.82 20.13 -7.63
CA LEU A 80 8.76 20.64 -6.79
C LEU A 80 9.30 21.30 -5.52
N ARG A 81 10.39 20.77 -4.93
CA ARG A 81 11.09 21.40 -3.81
C ARG A 81 11.63 22.78 -4.20
N ALA A 82 12.27 22.90 -5.38
CA ALA A 82 12.77 24.17 -5.89
C ALA A 82 11.65 25.19 -6.10
N ARG A 83 10.50 24.77 -6.65
CA ARG A 83 9.30 25.62 -6.85
C ARG A 83 8.66 26.07 -5.53
N ASN A 84 8.69 25.22 -4.51
CA ASN A 84 8.17 25.52 -3.18
C ASN A 84 9.10 26.43 -2.38
N GLN A 85 10.40 26.48 -2.69
CA GLN A 85 11.39 27.23 -1.89
C GLN A 85 11.02 28.70 -1.67
N PRO A 86 10.54 29.49 -2.68
CA PRO A 86 10.17 30.89 -2.48
C PRO A 86 8.83 31.08 -1.74
N LEU A 87 8.07 29.99 -1.49
CA LEU A 87 6.74 30.06 -0.87
C LEU A 87 6.84 29.92 0.65
N PRO A 88 5.96 30.60 1.43
CA PRO A 88 5.79 30.34 2.83
C PRO A 88 5.43 28.86 3.07
N LEU A 89 5.84 28.30 4.22
CA LEU A 89 5.62 26.87 4.53
C LEU A 89 4.15 26.47 4.45
N GLU A 90 3.25 27.35 4.89
CA GLU A 90 1.81 27.12 4.92
C GLU A 90 1.17 27.02 3.54
N ARG A 91 1.84 27.56 2.50
CA ARG A 91 1.34 27.56 1.11
C ARG A 91 2.04 26.55 0.20
N ARG A 92 3.01 25.78 0.72
CA ARG A 92 3.72 24.77 -0.08
C ARG A 92 2.83 23.60 -0.41
N LEU A 93 2.84 23.17 -1.67
CA LEU A 93 2.24 21.93 -2.11
C LEU A 93 3.30 20.82 -2.09
N GLU A 94 3.25 19.95 -1.10
CA GLU A 94 4.19 18.85 -0.97
C GLU A 94 3.53 17.55 -1.44
N PHE A 95 4.03 17.04 -2.55
CA PHE A 95 3.54 15.78 -3.11
C PHE A 95 4.17 14.57 -2.43
N ARG A 96 3.36 13.55 -2.19
CA ARG A 96 3.80 12.22 -1.78
C ARG A 96 3.77 11.32 -3.00
N ILE A 97 4.80 10.51 -3.21
CA ILE A 97 4.88 9.63 -4.37
C ILE A 97 5.01 8.18 -3.93
N GLY A 98 4.20 7.29 -4.53
CA GLY A 98 4.27 5.85 -4.38
C GLY A 98 4.52 5.16 -5.72
N ILE A 99 5.48 4.21 -5.77
CA ILE A 99 5.82 3.49 -7.00
C ILE A 99 5.71 1.98 -6.79
N ASN A 100 5.03 1.32 -7.70
CA ASN A 100 4.90 -0.14 -7.71
C ASN A 100 5.10 -0.73 -9.10
N LEU A 101 5.73 -1.89 -9.18
CA LEU A 101 5.74 -2.74 -10.36
C LEU A 101 4.69 -3.85 -10.17
N GLY A 102 3.70 -3.91 -11.05
CA GLY A 102 2.61 -4.87 -10.90
C GLY A 102 1.78 -5.08 -12.15
N ASP A 103 0.98 -6.13 -12.13
CA ASP A 103 0.01 -6.45 -13.17
C ASP A 103 -1.22 -5.55 -13.03
N VAL A 104 -1.68 -4.99 -14.14
CA VAL A 104 -2.84 -4.11 -14.21
C VAL A 104 -3.75 -4.47 -15.37
N MET A 105 -5.01 -4.11 -15.25
CA MET A 105 -5.99 -4.12 -16.33
C MET A 105 -6.02 -2.72 -16.96
N GLN A 106 -6.00 -2.66 -18.29
CA GLN A 106 -6.14 -1.41 -19.04
C GLN A 106 -7.51 -1.39 -19.73
N ASP A 107 -8.26 -0.30 -19.50
CA ASP A 107 -9.54 -0.05 -20.15
C ASP A 107 -9.67 1.44 -20.47
N GLY A 108 -9.96 1.78 -21.75
CA GLY A 108 -10.16 3.16 -22.19
C GLY A 108 -9.01 4.13 -21.95
N GLY A 109 -7.78 3.63 -21.70
CA GLY A 109 -6.62 4.46 -21.34
C GLY A 109 -6.33 4.50 -19.83
N ASP A 110 -7.28 4.17 -18.98
CA ASP A 110 -7.13 4.04 -17.54
C ASP A 110 -6.51 2.70 -17.11
N LEU A 111 -5.99 2.67 -15.88
CA LEU A 111 -5.41 1.49 -15.27
C LEU A 111 -6.16 1.11 -14.01
N TYR A 112 -6.43 -0.19 -13.87
CA TYR A 112 -7.16 -0.78 -12.75
C TYR A 112 -6.44 -2.01 -12.20
N GLY A 113 -6.71 -2.33 -10.95
CA GLY A 113 -6.26 -3.58 -10.34
C GLY A 113 -5.34 -3.39 -9.15
N GLU A 114 -4.81 -4.52 -8.67
CA GLU A 114 -4.01 -4.59 -7.46
C GLU A 114 -2.73 -3.73 -7.55
N GLY A 115 -2.08 -3.71 -8.72
CA GLY A 115 -0.87 -2.93 -8.95
C GLY A 115 -1.05 -1.44 -8.67
N VAL A 116 -2.20 -0.86 -9.07
CA VAL A 116 -2.56 0.55 -8.80
C VAL A 116 -2.84 0.77 -7.31
N ASN A 117 -3.59 -0.14 -6.68
CA ASN A 117 -3.93 -0.03 -5.25
C ASN A 117 -2.67 -0.07 -4.37
N VAL A 118 -1.67 -0.88 -4.75
CA VAL A 118 -0.36 -0.91 -4.07
C VAL A 118 0.35 0.42 -4.21
N ALA A 119 0.47 0.97 -5.42
CA ALA A 119 1.12 2.27 -5.64
C ALA A 119 0.44 3.39 -4.83
N ALA A 120 -0.89 3.45 -4.83
CA ALA A 120 -1.66 4.41 -4.03
C ALA A 120 -1.45 4.22 -2.51
N ARG A 121 -1.32 2.98 -2.03
CA ARG A 121 -1.01 2.71 -0.61
C ARG A 121 0.39 3.15 -0.24
N LEU A 122 1.38 2.91 -1.11
CA LEU A 122 2.76 3.36 -0.90
C LEU A 122 2.85 4.89 -0.89
N GLN A 123 2.11 5.55 -1.77
CA GLN A 123 1.97 7.00 -1.78
C GLN A 123 1.41 7.52 -0.44
N ALA A 124 0.34 6.89 0.10
CA ALA A 124 -0.27 7.30 1.36
C ALA A 124 0.64 7.16 2.59
N VAL A 125 1.68 6.33 2.54
CA VAL A 125 2.67 6.16 3.64
C VAL A 125 3.97 6.93 3.38
N ALA A 126 4.11 7.57 2.23
CA ALA A 126 5.23 8.45 1.96
C ALA A 126 5.11 9.73 2.81
N PRO A 127 6.21 10.26 3.36
CA PRO A 127 6.20 11.57 3.98
C PRO A 127 6.00 12.68 2.94
N PRO A 128 5.57 13.88 3.35
CA PRO A 128 5.51 15.04 2.48
C PRO A 128 6.84 15.26 1.74
N GLY A 129 6.80 15.47 0.43
CA GLY A 129 8.00 15.58 -0.40
C GLY A 129 8.79 14.27 -0.57
N GLY A 130 8.28 13.13 -0.10
CA GLY A 130 8.98 11.85 -0.13
C GLY A 130 8.51 10.89 -1.23
N ILE A 131 9.28 9.79 -1.40
CA ILE A 131 9.02 8.73 -2.35
C ILE A 131 9.11 7.39 -1.63
N VAL A 132 8.07 6.55 -1.77
CA VAL A 132 8.07 5.17 -1.25
C VAL A 132 7.82 4.20 -2.40
N VAL A 133 8.63 3.14 -2.46
CA VAL A 133 8.55 2.13 -3.52
C VAL A 133 8.28 0.74 -2.96
N SER A 134 7.67 -0.14 -3.76
CA SER A 134 7.53 -1.55 -3.40
C SER A 134 8.88 -2.30 -3.45
N GLY A 135 8.95 -3.45 -2.76
CA GLY A 135 10.10 -4.34 -2.83
C GLY A 135 10.44 -4.76 -4.27
N ALA A 136 9.42 -4.99 -5.11
CA ALA A 136 9.61 -5.32 -6.52
C ALA A 136 10.34 -4.20 -7.29
N VAL A 137 10.00 -2.93 -7.02
CA VAL A 137 10.70 -1.78 -7.60
C VAL A 137 12.12 -1.67 -7.07
N HIS A 138 12.30 -1.73 -5.73
CA HIS A 138 13.61 -1.69 -5.09
C HIS A 138 14.57 -2.73 -5.67
N ASP A 139 14.14 -3.98 -5.80
CA ASP A 139 14.99 -5.08 -6.30
C ASP A 139 15.42 -4.88 -7.77
N GLN A 140 14.60 -4.17 -8.57
CA GLN A 140 14.96 -3.85 -9.95
C GLN A 140 15.98 -2.71 -10.09
N VAL A 141 16.05 -1.79 -9.13
CA VAL A 141 16.83 -0.54 -9.28
C VAL A 141 18.00 -0.39 -8.33
N ARG A 142 18.07 -1.15 -7.22
CA ARG A 142 19.12 -1.03 -6.17
C ARG A 142 20.55 -1.16 -6.66
N GLY A 143 20.76 -1.82 -7.80
CA GLY A 143 22.10 -1.96 -8.42
C GLY A 143 22.31 -1.09 -9.67
N LYS A 144 21.33 -0.23 -10.03
CA LYS A 144 21.34 0.58 -11.25
C LYS A 144 21.34 2.07 -10.97
N LEU A 145 20.84 2.49 -9.81
CA LEU A 145 20.77 3.89 -9.40
C LEU A 145 21.57 4.10 -8.11
N ALA A 146 22.38 5.15 -8.08
CA ALA A 146 23.16 5.56 -6.91
C ALA A 146 22.27 6.41 -5.97
N ILE A 147 21.24 5.81 -5.39
CA ILE A 147 20.31 6.42 -4.45
C ILE A 147 20.29 5.63 -3.13
N GLY A 148 20.10 6.34 -2.02
CA GLY A 148 19.97 5.73 -0.70
C GLY A 148 18.59 5.11 -0.51
N TRP A 149 18.52 4.01 0.25
CA TRP A 149 17.29 3.27 0.54
C TRP A 149 17.09 3.14 2.04
N GLN A 150 15.88 3.42 2.48
CA GLN A 150 15.45 3.26 3.87
C GLN A 150 14.26 2.32 3.93
N PRO A 151 14.36 1.13 4.59
CA PRO A 151 13.21 0.26 4.76
C PRO A 151 12.12 0.94 5.59
N VAL A 152 10.89 0.93 5.08
CA VAL A 152 9.69 1.44 5.79
C VAL A 152 8.99 0.29 6.54
N GLY A 153 9.39 -0.94 6.22
CA GLY A 153 8.73 -2.14 6.71
C GLY A 153 7.59 -2.62 5.81
N PRO A 154 7.03 -3.80 6.12
CA PRO A 154 5.95 -4.38 5.34
C PRO A 154 4.65 -3.58 5.46
N GLN A 155 4.06 -3.20 4.32
CA GLN A 155 2.82 -2.45 4.26
C GLN A 155 1.63 -3.38 3.99
N GLN A 156 0.59 -3.27 4.82
CA GLN A 156 -0.66 -4.00 4.60
C GLN A 156 -1.54 -3.24 3.62
N VAL A 157 -1.90 -3.88 2.52
CA VAL A 157 -2.82 -3.34 1.52
C VAL A 157 -4.16 -4.08 1.63
N LYS A 158 -5.27 -3.35 1.60
CA LYS A 158 -6.62 -3.92 1.68
C LYS A 158 -6.79 -4.97 0.57
N ASN A 159 -7.31 -6.15 0.93
CA ASN A 159 -7.55 -7.30 0.04
C ASN A 159 -6.28 -7.99 -0.53
N ILE A 160 -5.07 -7.64 -0.04
CA ILE A 160 -3.84 -8.36 -0.36
C ILE A 160 -3.44 -9.18 0.85
N ALA A 161 -3.28 -10.50 0.65
CA ALA A 161 -3.07 -11.45 1.75
C ALA A 161 -1.71 -11.27 2.43
N LEU A 162 -0.66 -10.93 1.68
CA LEU A 162 0.70 -10.79 2.18
C LEU A 162 1.09 -9.31 2.26
N PRO A 163 1.74 -8.87 3.36
CA PRO A 163 2.28 -7.54 3.46
C PRO A 163 3.34 -7.30 2.38
N ILE A 164 3.36 -6.11 1.79
CA ILE A 164 4.29 -5.73 0.74
C ILE A 164 5.50 -5.03 1.36
N PRO A 165 6.73 -5.52 1.15
CA PRO A 165 7.93 -4.79 1.54
C PRO A 165 7.96 -3.40 0.89
N ALA A 166 8.27 -2.37 1.68
CA ALA A 166 8.32 -0.99 1.22
C ALA A 166 9.62 -0.31 1.61
N TYR A 167 10.13 0.53 0.72
CA TYR A 167 11.39 1.26 0.86
C TYR A 167 11.17 2.72 0.52
N ARG A 168 11.70 3.61 1.35
CA ARG A 168 11.77 5.04 1.07
C ARG A 168 13.06 5.36 0.33
N ILE A 169 12.99 6.26 -0.64
CA ILE A 169 14.16 6.83 -1.29
C ILE A 169 14.69 7.98 -0.42
N ALA A 170 15.96 7.91 -0.06
CA ALA A 170 16.65 9.03 0.56
C ALA A 170 16.96 10.06 -0.52
N LEU A 171 16.33 11.23 -0.44
CA LEU A 171 16.63 12.36 -1.31
C LEU A 171 17.83 13.14 -0.77
N ASP A 172 18.60 13.79 -1.65
CA ASP A 172 19.79 14.54 -1.27
C ASP A 172 19.51 15.54 -0.13
N GLY A 173 20.33 15.49 0.91
CA GLY A 173 20.20 16.34 2.11
C GLY A 173 19.37 15.75 3.24
N GLU A 174 18.82 14.55 3.10
CA GLU A 174 18.22 13.83 4.23
C GLU A 174 19.30 13.08 5.02
N PRO A 175 19.33 13.19 6.36
CA PRO A 175 20.27 12.44 7.17
C PRO A 175 20.03 10.93 6.95
N ALA A 176 21.12 10.19 6.75
CA ALA A 176 21.05 8.73 6.77
C ALA A 176 20.48 8.29 8.14
N PRO A 177 19.59 7.30 8.18
CA PRO A 177 19.06 6.82 9.46
C PRO A 177 20.21 6.26 10.30
N ASP A 178 20.34 6.74 11.53
CA ASP A 178 21.36 6.31 12.51
C ASP A 178 21.19 4.87 13.00
N SER A 179 20.22 4.15 12.50
CA SER A 179 19.95 2.79 12.94
C SER A 179 19.60 1.86 11.77
N PRO A 180 20.14 0.63 11.73
CA PRO A 180 19.59 -0.39 10.85
C PRO A 180 18.10 -0.58 11.17
N PRO A 181 17.26 -0.83 10.16
CA PRO A 181 15.85 -1.05 10.38
C PRO A 181 15.66 -2.16 11.42
N PRO A 182 14.67 -2.04 12.31
CA PRO A 182 14.32 -3.16 13.16
C PRO A 182 14.06 -4.38 12.27
N PRO A 183 14.54 -5.58 12.65
CA PRO A 183 14.24 -6.78 11.91
C PRO A 183 12.73 -6.83 11.67
N PRO A 184 12.27 -7.30 10.51
CA PRO A 184 10.85 -7.35 10.22
C PRO A 184 10.16 -7.97 11.42
N ALA A 185 9.27 -7.20 12.04
CA ALA A 185 8.50 -7.70 13.17
C ALA A 185 7.84 -8.98 12.66
N MET A 186 8.29 -10.11 13.17
CA MET A 186 7.65 -11.38 12.90
C MET A 186 6.20 -11.17 13.31
N VAL A 187 5.33 -10.88 12.34
CA VAL A 187 3.89 -10.82 12.58
C VAL A 187 3.57 -12.20 13.13
N PRO A 188 3.18 -12.33 14.40
CA PRO A 188 2.86 -13.63 14.93
C PRO A 188 1.73 -14.17 14.06
N ALA A 189 2.02 -15.20 13.30
CA ALA A 189 1.16 -15.84 12.31
C ALA A 189 -0.13 -16.44 12.89
N ASP A 190 -0.52 -16.04 14.11
CA ASP A 190 -1.48 -16.86 14.86
C ASP A 190 -2.63 -16.13 15.59
N ARG A 191 -2.89 -14.84 15.34
CA ARG A 191 -4.11 -14.24 15.91
C ARG A 191 -5.39 -14.88 15.37
N GLY A 192 -5.39 -15.29 14.10
CA GLY A 192 -6.54 -15.95 13.46
C GLY A 192 -6.78 -17.36 13.98
N THR A 193 -5.73 -18.14 14.17
CA THR A 193 -5.79 -19.52 14.67
C THR A 193 -6.15 -19.54 16.15
N ARG A 194 -5.57 -18.67 16.97
CA ARG A 194 -5.93 -18.54 18.39
C ARG A 194 -7.39 -18.14 18.60
N THR A 195 -7.89 -17.15 17.87
CA THR A 195 -9.32 -16.74 17.95
C THR A 195 -10.26 -17.83 17.47
N MET A 196 -9.89 -18.60 16.46
CA MET A 196 -10.67 -19.70 15.93
C MET A 196 -10.73 -20.86 16.95
N LEU A 197 -9.60 -21.25 17.56
CA LEU A 197 -9.53 -22.27 18.59
C LEU A 197 -10.30 -21.85 19.86
N LEU A 198 -10.20 -20.58 20.24
CA LEU A 198 -10.94 -20.05 21.40
C LEU A 198 -12.46 -20.10 21.15
N ARG A 199 -12.92 -19.71 19.97
CA ARG A 199 -14.34 -19.78 19.58
C ARG A 199 -14.84 -21.23 19.53
N ALA A 200 -14.07 -22.15 18.97
CA ALA A 200 -14.40 -23.57 18.98
C ALA A 200 -14.49 -24.13 20.39
N GLY A 201 -13.56 -23.78 21.28
CA GLY A 201 -13.56 -24.16 22.69
C GLY A 201 -14.80 -23.65 23.46
N ILE A 202 -15.20 -22.39 23.24
CA ILE A 202 -16.41 -21.80 23.87
C ILE A 202 -17.66 -22.56 23.43
N VAL A 203 -17.80 -22.87 22.12
CA VAL A 203 -18.97 -23.60 21.62
C VAL A 203 -19.01 -25.03 22.19
N ILE A 204 -17.89 -25.72 22.25
CA ILE A 204 -17.80 -27.07 22.86
C ILE A 204 -18.17 -27.03 24.34
N ALA A 205 -17.64 -26.06 25.10
CA ALA A 205 -17.98 -25.89 26.51
C ALA A 205 -19.48 -25.59 26.70
N PHE A 206 -20.08 -24.77 25.85
CA PHE A 206 -21.52 -24.50 25.89
C PHE A 206 -22.35 -25.75 25.62
N LEU A 207 -21.98 -26.56 24.61
CA LEU A 207 -22.66 -27.83 24.29
C LEU A 207 -22.57 -28.85 25.44
N LEU A 208 -21.43 -28.88 26.13
CA LEU A 208 -21.23 -29.73 27.28
C LEU A 208 -22.15 -29.32 28.46
N VAL A 209 -22.20 -28.05 28.79
CA VAL A 209 -23.09 -27.51 29.82
C VAL A 209 -24.56 -27.78 29.43
N LEU A 210 -24.94 -27.51 28.18
CA LEU A 210 -26.29 -27.77 27.71
C LEU A 210 -26.66 -29.27 27.81
N ASN A 211 -25.73 -30.17 27.50
CA ASN A 211 -25.94 -31.61 27.67
C ASN A 211 -26.15 -32.01 29.13
N LEU A 212 -25.37 -31.42 30.07
CA LEU A 212 -25.55 -31.68 31.51
C LEU A 212 -26.94 -31.23 32.00
N PHE A 213 -27.45 -30.09 31.50
CA PHE A 213 -28.79 -29.60 31.86
C PHE A 213 -29.93 -30.40 31.21
N THR A 214 -29.70 -30.99 30.03
CA THR A 214 -30.71 -31.77 29.29
C THR A 214 -30.61 -33.27 29.51
N MET A 215 -29.64 -33.70 30.33
CA MET A 215 -29.47 -35.10 30.72
C MET A 215 -30.61 -35.51 31.67
N GLY A 216 -31.66 -36.08 31.11
CA GLY A 216 -32.76 -36.65 31.89
C GLY A 216 -32.35 -37.98 32.53
N ASP A 217 -33.28 -38.61 33.26
CA ASP A 217 -33.08 -39.90 33.99
C ASP A 217 -32.50 -41.07 33.19
N ARG A 218 -32.44 -40.93 31.85
CA ARG A 218 -31.88 -41.97 30.96
C ARG A 218 -30.40 -41.77 30.64
N GLY A 219 -29.72 -40.73 31.13
CA GLY A 219 -28.26 -40.53 31.06
C GLY A 219 -27.66 -40.48 29.66
N THR A 220 -28.43 -40.08 28.63
CA THR A 220 -27.94 -40.07 27.25
C THR A 220 -27.01 -38.89 26.98
N ILE A 221 -25.76 -39.18 26.62
CA ILE A 221 -24.75 -38.20 26.25
C ILE A 221 -24.84 -37.98 24.73
N TRP A 222 -25.26 -36.78 24.28
CA TRP A 222 -25.44 -36.47 22.89
C TRP A 222 -24.45 -35.41 22.35
N PHE A 223 -23.77 -34.66 23.23
CA PHE A 223 -22.89 -33.54 22.83
C PHE A 223 -21.68 -33.96 22.00
N HIS A 224 -21.28 -35.25 22.05
CA HIS A 224 -20.11 -35.77 21.31
C HIS A 224 -20.27 -35.71 19.81
N TRP A 225 -21.46 -35.81 19.22
CA TRP A 225 -21.68 -35.70 17.78
C TRP A 225 -21.44 -34.31 17.23
N PRO A 226 -22.02 -33.22 17.78
CA PRO A 226 -21.71 -31.85 17.37
C PRO A 226 -20.26 -31.48 17.61
N THR A 227 -19.64 -31.91 18.72
CA THR A 227 -18.23 -31.61 19.01
C THR A 227 -17.29 -32.27 18.03
N LEU A 228 -17.56 -33.50 17.60
CA LEU A 228 -16.78 -34.18 16.55
C LEU A 228 -16.81 -33.38 15.24
N GLY A 229 -17.97 -32.87 14.85
CA GLY A 229 -18.11 -32.01 13.67
C GLY A 229 -17.30 -30.71 13.75
N ILE A 230 -17.32 -30.05 14.91
CA ILE A 230 -16.55 -28.82 15.15
C ILE A 230 -15.05 -29.10 15.10
N VAL A 231 -14.58 -30.17 15.73
CA VAL A 231 -13.16 -30.57 15.72
C VAL A 231 -12.72 -30.89 14.29
N LEU A 232 -13.50 -31.66 13.55
CA LEU A 232 -13.18 -32.02 12.15
C LEU A 232 -13.13 -30.79 11.25
N ALA A 233 -14.12 -29.89 11.33
CA ALA A 233 -14.15 -28.63 10.55
C ALA A 233 -12.96 -27.71 10.89
N THR A 234 -12.56 -27.68 12.17
CA THR A 234 -11.40 -26.90 12.62
C THR A 234 -10.10 -27.50 12.09
N ALA A 235 -9.95 -28.81 12.13
CA ALA A 235 -8.78 -29.53 11.61
C ALA A 235 -8.65 -29.35 10.08
N LEU A 236 -9.73 -29.50 9.31
CA LEU A 236 -9.75 -29.28 7.87
C LEU A 236 -9.35 -27.85 7.49
N ARG A 237 -9.83 -26.83 8.22
CA ARG A 237 -9.42 -25.45 7.98
C ARG A 237 -7.94 -25.18 8.30
N LEU A 238 -7.36 -25.87 9.25
CA LEU A 238 -5.94 -25.74 9.58
C LEU A 238 -5.04 -26.38 8.52
N THR A 239 -5.49 -27.52 7.90
CA THR A 239 -4.75 -28.20 6.84
C THR A 239 -4.83 -27.46 5.49
N TRP A 240 -5.94 -26.77 5.21
CA TRP A 240 -6.12 -26.00 3.96
C TRP A 240 -5.41 -24.63 3.97
N ARG A 241 -4.84 -24.20 5.11
CA ARG A 241 -4.08 -22.95 5.27
C ARG A 241 -2.56 -23.14 5.19
N ARG A 242 -2.09 -24.36 4.96
CA ARG A 242 -0.68 -24.65 4.65
C ARG A 242 -0.48 -24.74 3.14
#